data_2ee566505b1001aaf965a39cd76c8a52
#
_entry.id   2ee566505b1001aaf965a39cd76c8a52
#
_cell.length_a   1.000
_cell.length_b   1.000
_cell.length_c   1.000
_cell.angle_alpha   90.00
_cell.angle_beta   90.00
_cell.angle_gamma   90.00
#
_symmetry.space_group_name_H-M   'P 1'
#
loop_
_entity.id
_entity.type
_entity.pdbx_description
1 polymer ?
#
loop_
_entity_poly.entity_id
_entity_poly.type
_entity_poly.pdbx_seq_one_letter_code
_entity_poly.pdbx_strand_id
1 'polypeptide(L)'
;MNVTYPAASFRQNATKPPASDPLLTVQNLNVSFGPAHSRRAVVKRVSFRVEEGRCVAIVGESGSGKSVTARTLVGLTGARSHVQADRLTFQGKNIDRLGDREWRALRGKRIGFVLQDALVSLDPLRPVGKEIGEALSVHRAIRTRADLTERVVELLNLVGVPEPAVKARQLPHELSGGQRQRALIATAIALDPALLIADEPTTALDVTIQAQILDLLSETRQRGKAMILISHNLAVVSQMADEVIVMRHGEIIEHGSSEQIFGDPRHDYTRGLLKAIPSVRSRGSRLSSSTAPRFISAEGEETRALTQSSIAQCGRPLLEAERLVKRFRGPDGKLRTVVNDVSFRLGHGETLGIVGESGSGKTTVARMALALERPDQGEVTLEGSPWTAATEKERRQRRSDISVIYQDPLSSFDPRWTIECVIDDALTRGPGDLDRANRRSEVSELLDLVGLSPSFRTRRPLELSGGQRQRVAIARAIAPRPRIIVCDEPVAALDVSIQAQILDLLGDLKSHLRVSYLFISHDLGVVHHLSDRVLVMHHGVAVEAGGADDVFLRPRQPYTRKLVAAIPQLHFQAA
;
A
#
# COMPACT_ATOMS: atom_id res chain seq x y z
N MET A 1 -25.17 -28.97 15.03
CA MET A 1 -25.97 -28.73 13.81
C MET A 1 -25.02 -28.30 12.71
N ASN A 2 -24.76 -29.22 11.80
CA ASN A 2 -23.86 -29.01 10.64
C ASN A 2 -24.62 -28.20 9.59
N VAL A 3 -24.13 -26.98 9.30
CA VAL A 3 -24.60 -26.23 8.14
C VAL A 3 -23.56 -26.39 7.04
N THR A 4 -23.85 -27.29 6.13
CA THR A 4 -23.12 -27.52 4.90
C THR A 4 -23.59 -26.49 3.87
N TYR A 5 -22.71 -25.61 3.39
CA TYR A 5 -22.99 -24.75 2.25
C TYR A 5 -22.69 -25.52 0.94
N PRO A 6 -23.63 -25.55 -0.01
CA PRO A 6 -23.37 -26.22 -1.29
C PRO A 6 -22.47 -25.35 -2.17
N ALA A 7 -21.45 -25.99 -2.77
CA ALA A 7 -20.66 -25.41 -3.84
C ALA A 7 -21.56 -25.15 -5.07
N ALA A 8 -21.75 -23.89 -5.42
CA ALA A 8 -22.48 -23.50 -6.63
C ALA A 8 -21.58 -23.66 -7.85
N SER A 9 -21.82 -24.71 -8.63
CA SER A 9 -21.31 -24.87 -9.98
C SER A 9 -22.08 -23.94 -10.91
N PHE A 10 -21.47 -22.81 -11.31
CA PHE A 10 -21.98 -21.99 -12.42
C PHE A 10 -21.06 -22.12 -13.63
N ARG A 11 -21.33 -23.13 -14.46
CA ARG A 11 -21.03 -23.10 -15.90
C ARG A 11 -22.36 -23.07 -16.64
N GLN A 12 -22.78 -21.90 -17.08
CA GLN A 12 -23.74 -21.78 -18.19
C GLN A 12 -23.09 -20.91 -19.27
N ASN A 13 -22.92 -21.52 -20.44
CA ASN A 13 -22.60 -20.84 -21.68
C ASN A 13 -23.67 -19.79 -21.99
N ALA A 14 -23.41 -18.53 -21.64
CA ALA A 14 -24.19 -17.42 -22.09
C ALA A 14 -23.72 -17.08 -23.52
N THR A 15 -24.54 -17.37 -24.51
CA THR A 15 -24.46 -16.87 -25.87
C THR A 15 -24.31 -15.34 -25.82
N LYS A 16 -23.26 -14.83 -26.46
CA LYS A 16 -22.93 -13.40 -26.59
C LYS A 16 -24.12 -12.65 -27.14
N PRO A 17 -24.76 -11.69 -26.42
CA PRO A 17 -25.80 -10.86 -27.01
C PRO A 17 -25.22 -10.00 -28.15
N PRO A 18 -26.03 -9.53 -29.11
CA PRO A 18 -25.56 -8.70 -30.22
C PRO A 18 -24.88 -7.45 -29.64
N ALA A 19 -23.77 -7.06 -30.27
CA ALA A 19 -22.89 -5.97 -29.83
C ALA A 19 -23.68 -4.66 -29.66
N SER A 20 -24.06 -4.33 -28.42
CA SER A 20 -24.52 -2.99 -28.07
C SER A 20 -23.32 -2.04 -28.20
N ASP A 21 -23.57 -0.80 -28.62
CA ASP A 21 -22.52 0.24 -28.64
C ASP A 21 -21.86 0.34 -27.27
N PRO A 22 -20.52 0.37 -27.21
CA PRO A 22 -19.81 0.43 -25.93
C PRO A 22 -20.18 1.69 -25.15
N LEU A 23 -20.34 1.56 -23.84
CA LEU A 23 -20.68 2.66 -22.94
C LEU A 23 -19.65 3.79 -23.02
N LEU A 24 -18.34 3.42 -23.06
CA LEU A 24 -17.21 4.34 -23.22
C LEU A 24 -16.32 3.84 -24.35
N THR A 25 -15.92 4.75 -25.26
CA THR A 25 -14.90 4.46 -26.28
C THR A 25 -13.79 5.49 -26.20
N VAL A 26 -12.57 5.02 -26.12
CA VAL A 26 -11.33 5.80 -26.13
C VAL A 26 -10.49 5.32 -27.31
N GLN A 27 -10.12 6.22 -28.24
CA GLN A 27 -9.26 5.91 -29.38
C GLN A 27 -8.14 6.94 -29.50
N ASN A 28 -6.89 6.46 -29.53
CA ASN A 28 -5.67 7.24 -29.67
C ASN A 28 -5.59 8.43 -28.71
N LEU A 29 -5.96 8.21 -27.43
CA LEU A 29 -5.87 9.24 -26.41
C LEU A 29 -4.42 9.62 -26.15
N ASN A 30 -4.14 10.92 -26.28
CA ASN A 30 -2.85 11.52 -25.95
C ASN A 30 -3.07 12.62 -24.92
N VAL A 31 -2.26 12.61 -23.84
CA VAL A 31 -2.30 13.66 -22.83
C VAL A 31 -0.87 14.15 -22.56
N SER A 32 -0.67 15.44 -22.64
CA SER A 32 0.61 16.09 -22.36
C SER A 32 0.44 17.31 -21.48
N PHE A 33 1.49 17.66 -20.74
CA PHE A 33 1.53 18.79 -19.82
C PHE A 33 2.66 19.74 -20.17
N GLY A 34 2.47 21.00 -19.87
CA GLY A 34 3.47 22.05 -20.07
C GLY A 34 3.20 22.98 -21.24
N PRO A 35 4.04 24.02 -21.40
CA PRO A 35 3.90 24.98 -22.50
C PRO A 35 4.20 24.34 -23.85
N ALA A 36 3.71 24.94 -24.92
CA ALA A 36 3.75 24.35 -26.28
C ALA A 36 5.15 23.90 -26.75
N HIS A 37 6.20 24.59 -26.31
CA HIS A 37 7.59 24.33 -26.70
C HIS A 37 8.29 23.25 -25.84
N SER A 38 7.70 22.83 -24.71
CA SER A 38 8.30 21.83 -23.82
C SER A 38 7.25 20.87 -23.22
N ARG A 39 6.29 20.45 -24.04
CA ARG A 39 5.25 19.51 -23.60
C ARG A 39 5.84 18.14 -23.30
N ARG A 40 5.54 17.65 -22.10
CA ARG A 40 5.86 16.28 -21.72
C ARG A 40 4.64 15.39 -21.93
N ALA A 41 4.72 14.44 -22.83
CA ALA A 41 3.67 13.43 -23.03
C ALA A 41 3.65 12.44 -21.87
N VAL A 42 2.46 12.26 -21.26
CA VAL A 42 2.22 11.36 -20.13
C VAL A 42 1.35 10.18 -20.55
N VAL A 43 0.39 10.39 -21.46
CA VAL A 43 -0.44 9.35 -22.07
C VAL A 43 -0.25 9.42 -23.57
N LYS A 44 -0.03 8.28 -24.24
CA LYS A 44 0.35 8.19 -25.64
C LYS A 44 -0.45 7.10 -26.33
N ARG A 45 -1.30 7.49 -27.29
CA ARG A 45 -2.08 6.61 -28.17
C ARG A 45 -2.87 5.51 -27.45
N VAL A 46 -3.39 5.81 -26.26
CA VAL A 46 -4.17 4.86 -25.47
C VAL A 46 -5.54 4.64 -26.11
N SER A 47 -5.90 3.37 -26.34
CA SER A 47 -7.18 2.98 -26.95
C SER A 47 -7.78 1.80 -26.20
N PHE A 48 -9.05 1.93 -25.77
CA PHE A 48 -9.82 0.86 -25.15
C PHE A 48 -11.32 1.17 -25.17
N ARG A 49 -12.12 0.20 -24.77
CA ARG A 49 -13.58 0.31 -24.68
C ARG A 49 -14.06 -0.23 -23.36
N VAL A 50 -15.21 0.26 -22.90
CA VAL A 50 -15.86 -0.27 -21.70
C VAL A 50 -17.32 -0.56 -22.07
N GLU A 51 -17.73 -1.79 -21.90
CA GLU A 51 -19.12 -2.25 -22.12
C GLU A 51 -19.93 -2.09 -20.84
N GLU A 52 -21.26 -2.04 -20.94
CA GLU A 52 -22.15 -2.02 -19.77
C GLU A 52 -21.96 -3.29 -18.92
N GLY A 53 -21.93 -3.13 -17.61
CA GLY A 53 -21.75 -4.23 -16.66
C GLY A 53 -20.35 -4.85 -16.63
N ARG A 54 -19.40 -4.38 -17.45
CA ARG A 54 -18.02 -4.87 -17.50
C ARG A 54 -17.09 -4.03 -16.64
N CYS A 55 -16.07 -4.70 -16.09
CA CYS A 55 -14.99 -4.09 -15.37
C CYS A 55 -13.69 -4.16 -16.19
N VAL A 56 -13.17 -3.00 -16.58
CA VAL A 56 -11.85 -2.88 -17.22
C VAL A 56 -10.85 -2.37 -16.18
N ALA A 57 -9.80 -3.14 -15.90
CA ALA A 57 -8.74 -2.71 -15.00
C ALA A 57 -7.56 -2.10 -15.77
N ILE A 58 -6.98 -1.05 -15.23
CA ILE A 58 -5.75 -0.42 -15.73
C ILE A 58 -4.66 -0.62 -14.69
N VAL A 59 -3.60 -1.35 -15.04
CA VAL A 59 -2.48 -1.69 -14.16
C VAL A 59 -1.14 -1.18 -14.72
N GLY A 60 -0.12 -1.12 -13.89
CA GLY A 60 1.25 -0.69 -14.27
C GLY A 60 1.91 0.10 -13.14
N GLU A 61 3.17 0.44 -13.31
CA GLU A 61 3.98 1.21 -12.32
C GLU A 61 3.46 2.63 -12.11
N SER A 62 3.90 3.25 -11.00
CA SER A 62 3.65 4.67 -10.72
C SER A 62 4.22 5.53 -11.85
N GLY A 63 3.46 6.54 -12.28
CA GLY A 63 3.84 7.40 -13.39
C GLY A 63 3.60 6.80 -14.79
N SER A 64 3.01 5.61 -14.93
CA SER A 64 2.66 5.03 -16.24
C SER A 64 1.45 5.69 -16.94
N GLY A 65 0.79 6.67 -16.30
CA GLY A 65 -0.31 7.43 -16.91
C GLY A 65 -1.72 6.98 -16.50
N LYS A 66 -1.88 5.98 -15.64
CA LYS A 66 -3.19 5.41 -15.22
C LYS A 66 -4.16 6.47 -14.69
N SER A 67 -3.79 7.14 -13.61
CA SER A 67 -4.64 8.16 -12.97
C SER A 67 -4.86 9.39 -13.87
N VAL A 68 -3.89 9.72 -14.75
CA VAL A 68 -4.08 10.78 -15.76
C VAL A 68 -5.14 10.37 -16.77
N THR A 69 -5.10 9.12 -17.24
CA THR A 69 -6.13 8.57 -18.12
C THR A 69 -7.51 8.64 -17.45
N ALA A 70 -7.64 8.17 -16.21
CA ALA A 70 -8.92 8.22 -15.47
C ALA A 70 -9.45 9.64 -15.28
N ARG A 71 -8.59 10.59 -14.87
CA ARG A 71 -8.96 12.01 -14.68
C ARG A 71 -9.39 12.66 -16.01
N THR A 72 -8.78 12.25 -17.12
CA THR A 72 -9.16 12.75 -18.45
C THR A 72 -10.59 12.34 -18.82
N LEU A 73 -11.02 11.13 -18.46
CA LEU A 73 -12.38 10.63 -18.74
C LEU A 73 -13.48 11.39 -17.98
N VAL A 74 -13.12 12.17 -16.98
CA VAL A 74 -14.04 13.03 -16.21
C VAL A 74 -13.72 14.51 -16.36
N GLY A 75 -12.84 14.89 -17.29
CA GLY A 75 -12.46 16.28 -17.53
C GLY A 75 -11.72 16.93 -16.35
N LEU A 76 -10.96 16.16 -15.56
CA LEU A 76 -10.18 16.62 -14.40
C LEU A 76 -8.67 16.48 -14.64
N THR A 77 -8.23 16.61 -15.88
CA THR A 77 -6.81 16.45 -16.26
C THR A 77 -5.92 17.59 -15.72
N GLY A 78 -6.52 18.76 -15.44
CA GLY A 78 -5.82 19.94 -14.86
C GLY A 78 -5.55 21.05 -15.88
N ALA A 79 -5.29 22.28 -15.36
CA ALA A 79 -5.22 23.55 -16.12
C ALA A 79 -3.99 23.60 -16.97
N ARG A 80 -3.16 22.91 -17.33
CA ARG A 80 -2.03 22.96 -18.28
C ARG A 80 -1.90 21.70 -19.11
N SER A 81 -2.99 20.92 -19.12
CA SER A 81 -3.06 19.70 -19.89
C SER A 81 -3.49 19.99 -21.34
N HIS A 82 -2.96 19.21 -22.25
CA HIS A 82 -3.39 19.17 -23.62
C HIS A 82 -3.86 17.75 -23.92
N VAL A 83 -5.15 17.60 -24.16
CA VAL A 83 -5.83 16.34 -24.43
C VAL A 83 -6.17 16.26 -25.90
N GLN A 84 -5.82 15.17 -26.56
CA GLN A 84 -6.17 14.85 -27.95
C GLN A 84 -6.59 13.39 -28.04
N ALA A 85 -7.67 13.11 -28.75
CA ALA A 85 -8.12 11.77 -29.06
C ALA A 85 -8.76 11.74 -30.45
N ASP A 86 -8.67 10.63 -31.16
CA ASP A 86 -9.40 10.45 -32.41
C ASP A 86 -10.89 10.27 -32.12
N ARG A 87 -11.19 9.56 -31.04
CA ARG A 87 -12.56 9.38 -30.54
C ARG A 87 -12.55 9.26 -29.01
N LEU A 88 -13.37 10.07 -28.36
CA LEU A 88 -13.63 9.99 -26.94
C LEU A 88 -15.13 10.16 -26.70
N THR A 89 -15.85 9.03 -26.60
CA THR A 89 -17.31 9.03 -26.50
C THR A 89 -17.80 8.29 -25.26
N PHE A 90 -18.83 8.85 -24.62
CA PHE A 90 -19.56 8.24 -23.52
C PHE A 90 -21.05 8.18 -23.88
N GLN A 91 -21.65 6.98 -23.84
CA GLN A 91 -23.03 6.73 -24.28
C GLN A 91 -23.30 7.31 -25.71
N GLY A 92 -22.36 7.08 -26.61
CA GLY A 92 -22.44 7.56 -28.00
C GLY A 92 -22.18 9.07 -28.20
N LYS A 93 -22.09 9.87 -27.12
CA LYS A 93 -21.84 11.32 -27.20
C LYS A 93 -20.35 11.60 -27.07
N ASN A 94 -19.84 12.52 -27.91
CA ASN A 94 -18.45 12.96 -27.79
C ASN A 94 -18.26 13.81 -26.54
N ILE A 95 -17.18 13.48 -25.76
CA ILE A 95 -16.85 14.15 -24.51
C ILE A 95 -15.48 14.85 -24.55
N ASP A 96 -14.77 14.87 -25.67
CA ASP A 96 -13.41 15.46 -25.79
C ASP A 96 -13.41 16.99 -25.66
N ARG A 97 -14.51 17.64 -26.00
CA ARG A 97 -14.64 19.11 -26.07
C ARG A 97 -15.74 19.71 -25.20
N LEU A 98 -16.17 18.96 -24.17
CA LEU A 98 -17.21 19.44 -23.28
C LEU A 98 -16.75 20.65 -22.47
N GLY A 99 -17.65 21.63 -22.36
CA GLY A 99 -17.49 22.77 -21.44
C GLY A 99 -17.70 22.36 -19.98
N ASP A 100 -17.29 23.22 -19.06
CA ASP A 100 -17.39 22.92 -17.62
C ASP A 100 -18.83 22.64 -17.16
N ARG A 101 -19.82 23.33 -17.71
CA ARG A 101 -21.25 23.07 -17.43
C ARG A 101 -21.70 21.68 -17.83
N GLU A 102 -21.23 21.18 -18.97
CA GLU A 102 -21.57 19.86 -19.50
C GLU A 102 -20.86 18.77 -18.68
N TRP A 103 -19.58 18.99 -18.34
CA TRP A 103 -18.86 18.11 -17.43
C TRP A 103 -19.52 18.01 -16.06
N ARG A 104 -19.99 19.11 -15.47
CA ARG A 104 -20.76 19.10 -14.21
C ARG A 104 -22.05 18.30 -14.31
N ALA A 105 -22.70 18.27 -15.48
CA ALA A 105 -23.90 17.47 -15.67
C ALA A 105 -23.62 15.96 -15.75
N LEU A 106 -22.40 15.55 -16.14
CA LEU A 106 -21.98 14.15 -16.22
C LEU A 106 -21.40 13.63 -14.89
N ARG A 107 -20.51 14.43 -14.26
CA ARG A 107 -19.82 14.05 -13.02
C ARG A 107 -20.83 13.79 -11.91
N GLY A 108 -20.65 12.70 -11.19
CA GLY A 108 -21.49 12.25 -10.08
C GLY A 108 -22.82 11.62 -10.56
N LYS A 109 -23.46 12.14 -11.60
CA LYS A 109 -24.77 11.66 -12.07
C LYS A 109 -24.66 10.50 -13.06
N ARG A 110 -23.73 10.56 -14.00
CA ARG A 110 -23.55 9.55 -15.04
C ARG A 110 -22.23 8.81 -14.90
N ILE A 111 -21.21 9.51 -14.43
CA ILE A 111 -19.87 8.99 -14.17
C ILE A 111 -19.54 9.30 -12.71
N GLY A 112 -19.45 8.25 -11.88
CA GLY A 112 -18.93 8.33 -10.53
C GLY A 112 -17.40 8.22 -10.54
N PHE A 113 -16.72 8.97 -9.67
CA PHE A 113 -15.27 8.93 -9.59
C PHE A 113 -14.81 8.83 -8.12
N VAL A 114 -14.13 7.74 -7.79
CA VAL A 114 -13.48 7.53 -6.50
C VAL A 114 -12.01 7.93 -6.66
N LEU A 115 -11.61 8.95 -5.93
CA LEU A 115 -10.24 9.49 -5.94
C LEU A 115 -9.30 8.62 -5.09
N GLN A 116 -8.03 8.62 -5.45
CA GLN A 116 -6.98 7.79 -4.85
C GLN A 116 -6.79 8.03 -3.34
N ASP A 117 -6.84 9.28 -2.88
CA ASP A 117 -6.57 9.65 -1.48
C ASP A 117 -7.79 10.30 -0.83
N ALA A 118 -8.42 9.56 0.08
CA ALA A 118 -9.59 10.01 0.82
C ALA A 118 -9.30 11.20 1.75
N LEU A 119 -8.08 11.34 2.25
CA LEU A 119 -7.73 12.42 3.17
C LEU A 119 -7.64 13.77 2.45
N VAL A 120 -7.11 13.76 1.23
CA VAL A 120 -6.96 14.99 0.41
C VAL A 120 -8.23 15.31 -0.37
N SER A 121 -9.08 14.28 -0.63
CA SER A 121 -10.26 14.43 -1.47
C SER A 121 -11.50 14.95 -0.73
N LEU A 122 -11.60 14.72 0.57
CA LEU A 122 -12.66 15.26 1.41
C LEU A 122 -12.21 16.60 1.99
N ASP A 123 -13.13 17.58 2.04
CA ASP A 123 -12.87 18.87 2.69
C ASP A 123 -12.69 18.66 4.21
N PRO A 124 -11.52 18.96 4.79
CA PRO A 124 -11.23 18.69 6.19
C PRO A 124 -12.11 19.51 7.15
N LEU A 125 -12.74 20.58 6.68
CA LEU A 125 -13.58 21.50 7.46
C LEU A 125 -15.08 21.23 7.32
N ARG A 126 -15.47 20.25 6.50
CA ARG A 126 -16.88 19.92 6.26
C ARG A 126 -17.23 18.54 6.82
N PRO A 127 -18.40 18.39 7.49
CA PRO A 127 -18.93 17.09 7.86
C PRO A 127 -19.13 16.19 6.63
N VAL A 128 -18.76 14.92 6.77
CA VAL A 128 -18.80 13.94 5.67
C VAL A 128 -20.18 13.81 5.04
N GLY A 129 -21.25 13.91 5.84
CA GLY A 129 -22.62 13.88 5.31
C GLY A 129 -22.95 15.08 4.40
N LYS A 130 -22.29 16.23 4.58
CA LYS A 130 -22.46 17.38 3.67
C LYS A 130 -21.75 17.14 2.33
N GLU A 131 -20.59 16.47 2.34
CA GLU A 131 -19.86 16.09 1.13
C GLU A 131 -20.70 15.13 0.27
N ILE A 132 -21.26 14.08 0.87
CA ILE A 132 -22.15 13.13 0.20
C ILE A 132 -23.42 13.84 -0.29
N GLY A 133 -24.02 14.67 0.56
CA GLY A 133 -25.24 15.43 0.24
C GLY A 133 -25.05 16.47 -0.86
N GLU A 134 -23.84 16.97 -1.07
CA GLU A 134 -23.53 17.91 -2.16
C GLU A 134 -23.75 17.28 -3.53
N ALA A 135 -23.30 16.04 -3.74
CA ALA A 135 -23.53 15.31 -4.99
C ALA A 135 -25.02 15.22 -5.33
N LEU A 136 -25.88 14.95 -4.33
CA LEU A 136 -27.32 14.88 -4.48
C LEU A 136 -27.94 16.26 -4.75
N SER A 137 -27.47 17.30 -4.07
CA SER A 137 -28.02 18.65 -4.13
C SER A 137 -27.68 19.37 -5.43
N VAL A 138 -26.43 19.27 -5.91
CA VAL A 138 -25.96 19.91 -7.16
C VAL A 138 -26.78 19.43 -8.36
N HIS A 139 -27.15 18.16 -8.37
CA HIS A 139 -27.97 17.57 -9.43
C HIS A 139 -29.48 17.66 -9.16
N ARG A 140 -29.92 18.34 -8.10
CA ARG A 140 -31.33 18.51 -7.72
C ARG A 140 -32.10 17.18 -7.63
N ALA A 141 -31.40 16.11 -7.21
CA ALA A 141 -31.99 14.79 -7.10
C ALA A 141 -32.98 14.70 -5.93
N ILE A 142 -32.73 15.49 -4.90
CA ILE A 142 -33.55 15.55 -3.68
C ILE A 142 -33.96 17.00 -3.40
N ARG A 143 -35.21 17.22 -3.00
CA ARG A 143 -35.78 18.56 -2.83
C ARG A 143 -35.79 19.04 -1.39
N THR A 144 -36.01 18.13 -0.43
CA THR A 144 -36.10 18.52 0.98
C THR A 144 -34.82 18.21 1.75
N ARG A 145 -34.57 18.98 2.81
CA ARG A 145 -33.40 18.75 3.67
C ARG A 145 -33.53 17.47 4.50
N ALA A 146 -34.77 17.07 4.82
CA ALA A 146 -35.03 15.85 5.56
C ALA A 146 -34.66 14.62 4.72
N ASP A 147 -35.20 14.52 3.49
CA ASP A 147 -34.92 13.42 2.55
C ASP A 147 -33.42 13.35 2.20
N LEU A 148 -32.76 14.54 2.10
CA LEU A 148 -31.30 14.59 1.87
C LEU A 148 -30.53 13.93 3.02
N THR A 149 -30.92 14.23 4.26
CA THR A 149 -30.26 13.65 5.45
C THR A 149 -30.50 12.15 5.54
N GLU A 150 -31.73 11.71 5.28
CA GLU A 150 -32.09 10.29 5.25
C GLU A 150 -31.29 9.55 4.17
N ARG A 151 -31.24 10.09 2.94
CA ARG A 151 -30.49 9.48 1.84
C ARG A 151 -28.98 9.39 2.10
N VAL A 152 -28.40 10.39 2.76
CA VAL A 152 -26.99 10.36 3.17
C VAL A 152 -26.73 9.22 4.17
N VAL A 153 -27.64 9.04 5.15
CA VAL A 153 -27.54 7.96 6.13
C VAL A 153 -27.68 6.58 5.45
N GLU A 154 -28.63 6.43 4.51
CA GLU A 154 -28.77 5.21 3.70
C GLU A 154 -27.49 4.89 2.90
N LEU A 155 -26.90 5.89 2.25
CA LEU A 155 -25.67 5.70 1.47
C LEU A 155 -24.49 5.28 2.36
N LEU A 156 -24.34 5.90 3.53
CA LEU A 156 -23.31 5.50 4.50
C LEU A 156 -23.56 4.07 5.04
N ASN A 157 -24.83 3.70 5.24
CA ASN A 157 -25.19 2.34 5.63
C ASN A 157 -24.90 1.33 4.50
N LEU A 158 -25.23 1.67 3.25
CA LEU A 158 -24.96 0.85 2.07
C LEU A 158 -23.47 0.52 1.92
N VAL A 159 -22.59 1.49 2.19
CA VAL A 159 -21.14 1.27 2.16
C VAL A 159 -20.59 0.68 3.48
N GLY A 160 -21.45 0.29 4.41
CA GLY A 160 -21.10 -0.38 5.66
C GLY A 160 -20.37 0.51 6.68
N VAL A 161 -20.64 1.81 6.71
CA VAL A 161 -20.11 2.70 7.76
C VAL A 161 -20.93 2.46 9.05
N PRO A 162 -20.30 2.10 10.19
CA PRO A 162 -21.01 1.90 11.45
C PRO A 162 -21.56 3.23 11.97
N GLU A 163 -22.71 3.21 12.64
CA GLU A 163 -23.38 4.40 13.19
C GLU A 163 -23.52 5.55 12.19
N PRO A 164 -24.12 5.30 10.99
CA PRO A 164 -24.03 6.23 9.84
C PRO A 164 -24.59 7.62 10.16
N ALA A 165 -25.63 7.74 10.99
CA ALA A 165 -26.19 9.02 11.39
C ALA A 165 -25.25 9.86 12.27
N VAL A 166 -24.42 9.23 13.08
CA VAL A 166 -23.37 9.89 13.88
C VAL A 166 -22.21 10.29 12.97
N LYS A 167 -21.75 9.36 12.14
CA LYS A 167 -20.60 9.54 11.24
C LYS A 167 -20.86 10.62 10.17
N ALA A 168 -22.10 10.76 9.71
CA ALA A 168 -22.47 11.83 8.78
C ALA A 168 -22.20 13.24 9.33
N ARG A 169 -22.20 13.43 10.65
CA ARG A 169 -21.97 14.72 11.32
C ARG A 169 -20.50 14.98 11.63
N GLN A 170 -19.65 13.96 11.54
CA GLN A 170 -18.23 14.05 11.85
C GLN A 170 -17.42 14.64 10.69
N LEU A 171 -16.29 15.23 11.04
CA LEU A 171 -15.29 15.72 10.09
C LEU A 171 -14.41 14.56 9.59
N PRO A 172 -13.81 14.66 8.40
CA PRO A 172 -12.96 13.57 7.85
C PRO A 172 -11.87 13.10 8.79
N HIS A 173 -11.23 13.98 9.54
CA HIS A 173 -10.15 13.62 10.46
C HIS A 173 -10.61 12.82 11.68
N GLU A 174 -11.91 12.84 12.01
CA GLU A 174 -12.51 12.06 13.09
C GLU A 174 -12.88 10.63 12.67
N LEU A 175 -12.77 10.31 11.38
CA LEU A 175 -13.02 8.99 10.81
C LEU A 175 -11.72 8.20 10.60
N SER A 176 -11.79 6.89 10.68
CA SER A 176 -10.68 6.02 10.26
C SER A 176 -10.44 6.11 8.74
N GLY A 177 -9.26 5.71 8.28
CA GLY A 177 -8.93 5.68 6.83
C GLY A 177 -9.97 4.91 6.01
N GLY A 178 -10.37 3.72 6.47
CA GLY A 178 -11.40 2.92 5.81
C GLY A 178 -12.78 3.56 5.81
N GLN A 179 -13.17 4.25 6.89
CA GLN A 179 -14.45 4.99 6.93
C GLN A 179 -14.45 6.18 5.97
N ARG A 180 -13.34 6.90 5.84
CA ARG A 180 -13.17 7.98 4.85
C ARG A 180 -13.29 7.44 3.43
N GLN A 181 -12.63 6.32 3.13
CA GLN A 181 -12.69 5.70 1.81
C GLN A 181 -14.11 5.26 1.46
N ARG A 182 -14.84 4.65 2.41
CA ARG A 182 -16.25 4.29 2.24
C ARG A 182 -17.12 5.51 1.98
N ALA A 183 -16.86 6.62 2.65
CA ALA A 183 -17.59 7.87 2.41
C ALA A 183 -17.34 8.43 1.00
N LEU A 184 -16.10 8.35 0.48
CA LEU A 184 -15.82 8.70 -0.92
C LEU A 184 -16.56 7.80 -1.90
N ILE A 185 -16.60 6.50 -1.64
CA ILE A 185 -17.36 5.56 -2.48
C ILE A 185 -18.85 5.90 -2.41
N ALA A 186 -19.40 6.18 -1.21
CA ALA A 186 -20.79 6.63 -1.06
C ALA A 186 -21.09 7.89 -1.90
N THR A 187 -20.19 8.85 -1.92
CA THR A 187 -20.30 10.06 -2.77
C THR A 187 -20.29 9.71 -4.25
N ALA A 188 -19.40 8.82 -4.68
CA ALA A 188 -19.27 8.44 -6.08
C ALA A 188 -20.48 7.66 -6.60
N ILE A 189 -21.14 6.85 -5.76
CA ILE A 189 -22.34 6.05 -6.14
C ILE A 189 -23.67 6.73 -5.77
N ALA A 190 -23.66 7.92 -5.18
CA ALA A 190 -24.84 8.58 -4.62
C ALA A 190 -26.02 8.73 -5.61
N LEU A 191 -25.74 8.95 -6.88
CA LEU A 191 -26.69 9.14 -7.97
C LEU A 191 -26.79 7.93 -8.93
N ASP A 192 -26.30 6.77 -8.50
CA ASP A 192 -26.37 5.52 -9.27
C ASP A 192 -25.79 5.64 -10.70
N PRO A 193 -24.52 6.05 -10.86
CA PRO A 193 -23.92 6.35 -12.17
C PRO A 193 -23.85 5.08 -13.06
N ALA A 194 -23.87 5.28 -14.39
CA ALA A 194 -23.72 4.20 -15.36
C ALA A 194 -22.27 3.67 -15.42
N LEU A 195 -21.29 4.55 -15.15
CA LEU A 195 -19.86 4.22 -15.09
C LEU A 195 -19.29 4.65 -13.75
N LEU A 196 -18.60 3.75 -13.06
CA LEU A 196 -17.81 4.04 -11.88
C LEU A 196 -16.33 3.93 -12.23
N ILE A 197 -15.56 4.99 -12.02
CA ILE A 197 -14.09 4.99 -12.12
C ILE A 197 -13.53 4.99 -10.70
N ALA A 198 -12.77 3.96 -10.36
CA ALA A 198 -12.16 3.79 -9.06
C ALA A 198 -10.63 3.85 -9.20
N ASP A 199 -10.02 4.96 -8.77
CA ASP A 199 -8.57 5.17 -8.81
C ASP A 199 -7.97 4.76 -7.46
N GLU A 200 -7.41 3.57 -7.42
CA GLU A 200 -6.80 2.92 -6.25
C GLU A 200 -7.71 2.90 -5.00
N PRO A 201 -8.92 2.34 -5.09
CA PRO A 201 -9.94 2.48 -4.04
C PRO A 201 -9.60 1.76 -2.74
N THR A 202 -8.58 0.90 -2.72
CA THR A 202 -8.19 0.08 -1.55
C THR A 202 -6.78 0.38 -1.03
N THR A 203 -6.11 1.40 -1.56
CA THR A 203 -4.75 1.78 -1.12
C THR A 203 -4.74 2.24 0.34
N ALA A 204 -3.72 1.85 1.09
CA ALA A 204 -3.54 2.14 2.52
C ALA A 204 -4.65 1.63 3.45
N LEU A 205 -5.42 0.63 3.02
CA LEU A 205 -6.43 -0.04 3.84
C LEU A 205 -5.91 -1.40 4.31
N ASP A 206 -6.34 -1.80 5.49
CA ASP A 206 -6.10 -3.16 5.97
C ASP A 206 -6.92 -4.20 5.16
N VAL A 207 -6.46 -5.43 5.17
CA VAL A 207 -6.98 -6.51 4.31
C VAL A 207 -8.48 -6.76 4.53
N THR A 208 -8.97 -6.62 5.76
CA THR A 208 -10.39 -6.83 6.09
C THR A 208 -11.27 -5.72 5.51
N ILE A 209 -10.86 -4.47 5.63
CA ILE A 209 -11.58 -3.33 5.03
C ILE A 209 -11.49 -3.39 3.49
N GLN A 210 -10.32 -3.77 2.96
CA GLN A 210 -10.15 -3.97 1.52
C GLN A 210 -11.15 -4.99 0.98
N ALA A 211 -11.29 -6.17 1.60
CA ALA A 211 -12.25 -7.18 1.19
C ALA A 211 -13.69 -6.63 1.16
N GLN A 212 -14.10 -5.90 2.21
CA GLN A 212 -15.44 -5.30 2.27
C GLN A 212 -15.70 -4.24 1.20
N ILE A 213 -14.66 -3.48 0.79
CA ILE A 213 -14.78 -2.52 -0.30
C ILE A 213 -14.89 -3.24 -1.65
N LEU A 214 -14.14 -4.32 -1.85
CA LEU A 214 -14.21 -5.12 -3.06
C LEU A 214 -15.59 -5.79 -3.21
N ASP A 215 -16.18 -6.29 -2.12
CA ASP A 215 -17.54 -6.82 -2.11
C ASP A 215 -18.54 -5.75 -2.56
N LEU A 216 -18.46 -4.53 -2.01
CA LEU A 216 -19.31 -3.41 -2.38
C LEU A 216 -19.18 -3.03 -3.87
N LEU A 217 -17.94 -2.95 -4.38
CA LEU A 217 -17.69 -2.68 -5.79
C LEU A 217 -18.22 -3.81 -6.69
N SER A 218 -18.09 -5.07 -6.26
CA SER A 218 -18.62 -6.24 -6.95
C SER A 218 -20.15 -6.20 -7.00
N GLU A 219 -20.84 -5.88 -5.90
CA GLU A 219 -22.29 -5.67 -5.87
C GLU A 219 -22.73 -4.55 -6.84
N THR A 220 -21.98 -3.44 -6.89
CA THR A 220 -22.25 -2.33 -7.81
C THR A 220 -22.17 -2.80 -9.26
N ARG A 221 -21.18 -3.63 -9.60
CA ARG A 221 -21.05 -4.24 -10.94
C ARG A 221 -22.21 -5.20 -11.24
N GLN A 222 -22.60 -6.06 -10.30
CA GLN A 222 -23.71 -7.02 -10.46
C GLN A 222 -25.04 -6.33 -10.75
N ARG A 223 -25.20 -5.06 -10.33
CA ARG A 223 -26.34 -4.22 -10.70
C ARG A 223 -26.27 -3.67 -12.13
N GLY A 224 -25.35 -4.16 -12.97
CA GLY A 224 -25.20 -3.78 -14.37
C GLY A 224 -24.38 -2.50 -14.60
N LYS A 225 -23.67 -2.00 -13.59
CA LYS A 225 -22.83 -0.80 -13.75
C LYS A 225 -21.47 -1.15 -14.34
N ALA A 226 -21.02 -0.35 -15.29
CA ALA A 226 -19.67 -0.46 -15.83
C ALA A 226 -18.65 0.11 -14.85
N MET A 227 -17.42 -0.44 -14.87
CA MET A 227 -16.35 -0.01 -13.97
C MET A 227 -15.02 0.13 -14.70
N ILE A 228 -14.27 1.17 -14.36
CA ILE A 228 -12.83 1.26 -14.61
C ILE A 228 -12.14 1.19 -13.26
N LEU A 229 -11.32 0.15 -13.05
CA LEU A 229 -10.57 -0.05 -11.84
C LEU A 229 -9.08 0.22 -12.08
N ILE A 230 -8.53 1.21 -11.39
CA ILE A 230 -7.07 1.40 -11.36
C ILE A 230 -6.55 0.83 -10.06
N SER A 231 -5.60 -0.07 -10.15
CA SER A 231 -4.95 -0.65 -8.97
C SER A 231 -3.53 -1.08 -9.30
N HIS A 232 -2.65 -0.95 -8.34
CA HIS A 232 -1.34 -1.57 -8.35
C HIS A 232 -1.37 -2.99 -7.73
N ASN A 233 -2.46 -3.35 -7.02
CA ASN A 233 -2.64 -4.68 -6.46
C ASN A 233 -3.27 -5.62 -7.50
N LEU A 234 -2.42 -6.43 -8.16
CA LEU A 234 -2.83 -7.33 -9.23
C LEU A 234 -3.75 -8.46 -8.73
N ALA A 235 -3.68 -8.85 -7.46
CA ALA A 235 -4.58 -9.84 -6.89
C ALA A 235 -6.01 -9.29 -6.78
N VAL A 236 -6.18 -8.01 -6.44
CA VAL A 236 -7.46 -7.32 -6.49
C VAL A 236 -8.01 -7.27 -7.93
N VAL A 237 -7.14 -6.94 -8.88
CA VAL A 237 -7.51 -6.85 -10.29
C VAL A 237 -7.98 -8.21 -10.83
N SER A 238 -7.28 -9.31 -10.49
CA SER A 238 -7.65 -10.66 -10.94
C SER A 238 -9.03 -11.12 -10.45
N GLN A 239 -9.51 -10.58 -9.32
CA GLN A 239 -10.82 -10.90 -8.76
C GLN A 239 -11.95 -10.06 -9.37
N MET A 240 -11.63 -8.82 -9.77
CA MET A 240 -12.64 -7.83 -10.14
C MET A 240 -12.78 -7.60 -11.65
N ALA A 241 -11.69 -7.72 -12.40
CA ALA A 241 -11.64 -7.29 -13.79
C ALA A 241 -12.08 -8.39 -14.78
N ASP A 242 -12.84 -8.01 -15.78
CA ASP A 242 -13.11 -8.84 -16.96
C ASP A 242 -11.98 -8.69 -17.99
N GLU A 243 -11.48 -7.45 -18.17
CA GLU A 243 -10.38 -7.11 -19.06
C GLU A 243 -9.31 -6.32 -18.30
N VAL A 244 -8.06 -6.52 -18.67
CA VAL A 244 -6.90 -5.86 -18.05
C VAL A 244 -6.07 -5.16 -19.12
N ILE A 245 -5.74 -3.91 -18.83
CA ILE A 245 -4.87 -3.05 -19.63
C ILE A 245 -3.59 -2.82 -18.83
N VAL A 246 -2.46 -3.25 -19.37
CA VAL A 246 -1.15 -3.04 -18.76
C VAL A 246 -0.49 -1.82 -19.39
N MET A 247 -0.22 -0.79 -18.58
CA MET A 247 0.40 0.46 -19.02
C MET A 247 1.84 0.59 -18.57
N ARG A 248 2.70 1.07 -19.46
CA ARG A 248 4.08 1.44 -19.15
C ARG A 248 4.50 2.69 -19.94
N HIS A 249 5.12 3.67 -19.28
CA HIS A 249 5.62 4.91 -19.90
C HIS A 249 4.58 5.67 -20.76
N GLY A 250 3.31 5.60 -20.35
CA GLY A 250 2.20 6.26 -21.03
C GLY A 250 1.55 5.48 -22.16
N GLU A 251 1.99 4.28 -22.44
CA GLU A 251 1.50 3.43 -23.53
C GLU A 251 0.87 2.14 -22.99
N ILE A 252 -0.09 1.59 -23.73
CA ILE A 252 -0.59 0.24 -23.48
C ILE A 252 0.40 -0.74 -24.10
N ILE A 253 0.95 -1.63 -23.28
CA ILE A 253 1.91 -2.64 -23.72
C ILE A 253 1.26 -4.02 -23.86
N GLU A 254 0.20 -4.28 -23.09
CA GLU A 254 -0.57 -5.50 -23.20
C GLU A 254 -2.03 -5.21 -22.83
N HIS A 255 -2.98 -5.87 -23.51
CA HIS A 255 -4.41 -5.78 -23.25
C HIS A 255 -5.06 -7.13 -23.57
N GLY A 256 -5.89 -7.62 -22.68
CA GLY A 256 -6.57 -8.90 -22.85
C GLY A 256 -7.58 -9.19 -21.75
N SER A 257 -8.20 -10.36 -21.81
CA SER A 257 -9.05 -10.83 -20.71
C SER A 257 -8.22 -11.04 -19.45
N SER A 258 -8.86 -10.93 -18.29
CA SER A 258 -8.21 -11.21 -16.99
C SER A 258 -7.54 -12.58 -17.01
N GLU A 259 -8.21 -13.60 -17.53
CA GLU A 259 -7.68 -14.96 -17.65
C GLU A 259 -6.39 -15.02 -18.48
N GLN A 260 -6.34 -14.32 -19.62
CA GLN A 260 -5.15 -14.29 -20.49
C GLN A 260 -3.99 -13.55 -19.83
N ILE A 261 -4.23 -12.36 -19.23
CA ILE A 261 -3.16 -11.55 -18.63
C ILE A 261 -2.54 -12.21 -17.40
N PHE A 262 -3.34 -12.90 -16.59
CA PHE A 262 -2.86 -13.57 -15.37
C PHE A 262 -2.41 -15.03 -15.60
N GLY A 263 -2.98 -15.72 -16.60
CA GLY A 263 -2.67 -17.12 -16.88
C GLY A 263 -1.55 -17.31 -17.92
N ASP A 264 -1.57 -16.50 -18.99
CA ASP A 264 -0.61 -16.57 -20.11
C ASP A 264 -0.19 -15.16 -20.57
N PRO A 265 0.56 -14.41 -19.76
CA PRO A 265 1.04 -13.09 -20.14
C PRO A 265 2.04 -13.15 -21.29
N ARG A 266 1.82 -12.36 -22.34
CA ARG A 266 2.64 -12.36 -23.56
C ARG A 266 3.84 -11.44 -23.46
N HIS A 267 3.70 -10.31 -22.75
CA HIS A 267 4.74 -9.30 -22.65
C HIS A 267 5.66 -9.55 -21.43
N ASP A 268 6.98 -9.43 -21.60
CA ASP A 268 7.97 -9.66 -20.53
C ASP A 268 7.75 -8.77 -19.31
N TYR A 269 7.31 -7.53 -19.51
CA TYR A 269 7.00 -6.63 -18.41
C TYR A 269 5.82 -7.14 -17.58
N THR A 270 4.77 -7.66 -18.20
CA THR A 270 3.61 -8.25 -17.49
C THR A 270 4.06 -9.47 -16.69
N ARG A 271 4.89 -10.35 -17.28
CA ARG A 271 5.50 -11.48 -16.56
C ARG A 271 6.31 -11.00 -15.36
N GLY A 272 7.11 -9.96 -15.54
CA GLY A 272 7.88 -9.34 -14.46
C GLY A 272 7.00 -8.77 -13.34
N LEU A 273 5.90 -8.10 -13.68
CA LEU A 273 4.94 -7.58 -12.69
C LEU A 273 4.29 -8.70 -11.88
N LEU A 274 3.90 -9.80 -12.52
CA LEU A 274 3.28 -10.94 -11.85
C LEU A 274 4.26 -11.66 -10.93
N LYS A 275 5.51 -11.82 -11.36
CA LYS A 275 6.59 -12.41 -10.56
C LYS A 275 6.93 -11.55 -9.33
N ALA A 276 6.75 -10.23 -9.43
CA ALA A 276 7.04 -9.29 -8.37
C ALA A 276 6.05 -9.32 -7.19
N ILE A 277 4.93 -10.05 -7.31
CA ILE A 277 3.92 -10.16 -6.26
C ILE A 277 4.41 -11.13 -5.18
N PRO A 278 4.55 -10.69 -3.92
CA PRO A 278 4.85 -11.58 -2.81
C PRO A 278 3.70 -12.59 -2.62
N SER A 279 4.03 -13.86 -2.61
CA SER A 279 3.07 -14.95 -2.43
C SER A 279 3.63 -15.99 -1.46
N VAL A 280 2.78 -16.92 -1.06
CA VAL A 280 3.19 -18.05 -0.21
C VAL A 280 4.33 -18.87 -0.86
N ARG A 281 4.39 -18.91 -2.20
CA ARG A 281 5.41 -19.65 -2.95
C ARG A 281 6.69 -18.85 -3.20
N SER A 282 6.69 -17.53 -2.98
CA SER A 282 7.84 -16.68 -3.29
C SER A 282 8.89 -16.64 -2.17
N ARG A 283 8.62 -17.26 -1.01
CA ARG A 283 9.56 -17.28 0.11
C ARG A 283 10.89 -17.90 -0.28
N GLY A 284 11.99 -17.21 0.03
CA GLY A 284 13.36 -17.66 -0.32
C GLY A 284 13.75 -17.49 -1.78
N SER A 285 12.87 -16.93 -2.64
CA SER A 285 13.17 -16.60 -4.03
C SER A 285 13.23 -15.08 -4.21
N ARG A 286 13.96 -14.61 -5.25
CA ARG A 286 13.95 -13.18 -5.61
C ARG A 286 12.66 -12.83 -6.36
N LEU A 287 12.07 -11.70 -5.96
CA LEU A 287 10.86 -11.16 -6.57
C LEU A 287 11.18 -10.30 -7.80
N SER A 288 12.31 -9.58 -7.78
CA SER A 288 12.72 -8.72 -8.89
C SER A 288 13.70 -9.41 -9.81
N SER A 289 13.72 -8.98 -11.09
CA SER A 289 14.74 -9.38 -12.07
C SER A 289 16.02 -8.55 -11.98
N SER A 290 16.08 -7.56 -11.08
CA SER A 290 17.27 -6.74 -10.90
C SER A 290 18.42 -7.57 -10.30
N THR A 291 19.62 -7.39 -10.85
CA THR A 291 20.84 -7.95 -10.28
C THR A 291 21.02 -7.43 -8.86
N ALA A 292 21.45 -8.34 -7.95
CA ALA A 292 21.82 -7.97 -6.59
C ALA A 292 22.78 -6.76 -6.61
N PRO A 293 22.67 -5.84 -5.63
CA PRO A 293 23.73 -4.87 -5.40
C PRO A 293 25.07 -5.60 -5.38
N ARG A 294 26.10 -5.02 -6.00
CA ARG A 294 27.46 -5.58 -5.94
C ARG A 294 27.96 -5.45 -4.50
N PHE A 295 27.58 -6.40 -3.66
CA PHE A 295 28.38 -6.65 -2.47
C PHE A 295 29.72 -7.13 -2.98
N ILE A 296 30.79 -6.39 -2.71
CA ILE A 296 32.15 -6.83 -3.00
C ILE A 296 32.30 -8.16 -2.27
N SER A 297 32.29 -9.25 -3.03
CA SER A 297 32.46 -10.61 -2.52
C SER A 297 33.89 -10.76 -2.01
N ALA A 298 34.09 -10.39 -0.75
CA ALA A 298 35.18 -10.93 0.03
C ALA A 298 34.60 -12.15 0.75
N GLU A 299 35.13 -13.33 0.35
CA GLU A 299 35.00 -14.62 0.99
C GLU A 299 33.82 -15.53 0.58
N GLY A 300 34.24 -16.68 0.17
CA GLY A 300 33.60 -17.71 -0.59
C GLY A 300 32.47 -18.52 0.06
N GLU A 301 31.98 -19.47 -0.72
CA GLU A 301 30.86 -20.39 -0.50
C GLU A 301 30.92 -21.26 0.79
N GLU A 302 32.01 -21.27 1.54
CA GLU A 302 32.14 -22.01 2.80
C GLU A 302 31.27 -21.46 3.94
N THR A 303 30.78 -20.21 3.84
CA THR A 303 30.00 -19.55 4.91
C THR A 303 28.55 -20.05 5.01
N ARG A 304 28.01 -20.72 4.00
CA ARG A 304 26.60 -21.20 4.01
C ARG A 304 26.36 -22.37 4.95
N ALA A 305 27.35 -23.27 5.10
CA ALA A 305 27.22 -24.46 5.96
C ALA A 305 27.40 -24.15 7.46
N LEU A 306 28.18 -23.10 7.78
CA LEU A 306 28.43 -22.68 9.17
C LEU A 306 27.26 -21.88 9.77
N THR A 307 26.37 -21.31 8.92
CA THR A 307 25.30 -20.41 9.34
C THR A 307 24.15 -21.12 10.06
N GLN A 308 23.89 -22.39 9.73
CA GLN A 308 22.82 -23.15 10.41
C GLN A 308 23.24 -23.70 11.77
N SER A 309 24.52 -23.95 12.01
CA SER A 309 25.02 -24.46 13.29
C SER A 309 25.25 -23.37 14.35
N SER A 310 25.59 -22.13 13.95
CA SER A 310 25.90 -21.05 14.90
C SER A 310 24.66 -20.31 15.43
N ILE A 311 23.51 -20.39 14.74
CA ILE A 311 22.24 -19.79 15.20
C ILE A 311 21.68 -20.54 16.42
N ALA A 312 21.99 -21.82 16.56
CA ALA A 312 21.53 -22.64 17.69
C ALA A 312 22.30 -22.43 19.01
N GLN A 313 23.41 -21.67 19.00
CA GLN A 313 24.29 -21.55 20.18
C GLN A 313 24.20 -20.24 20.96
N CYS A 314 23.47 -19.22 20.48
CA CYS A 314 23.28 -17.98 21.22
C CYS A 314 21.96 -18.02 22.00
N GLY A 315 21.97 -18.56 23.22
CA GLY A 315 20.79 -18.82 24.05
C GLY A 315 20.04 -17.58 24.57
N ARG A 316 20.45 -16.35 24.19
CA ARG A 316 19.75 -15.11 24.60
C ARG A 316 19.16 -14.39 23.40
N PRO A 317 17.89 -13.91 23.50
CA PRO A 317 17.29 -13.09 22.44
C PRO A 317 18.03 -11.75 22.32
N LEU A 318 18.08 -11.22 21.09
CA LEU A 318 18.66 -9.92 20.80
C LEU A 318 17.76 -8.79 21.34
N LEU A 319 16.43 -8.93 21.16
CA LEU A 319 15.42 -8.05 21.75
C LEU A 319 14.34 -8.91 22.39
N GLU A 320 13.95 -8.58 23.60
CA GLU A 320 12.87 -9.25 24.32
C GLU A 320 11.91 -8.22 24.90
N ALA A 321 10.64 -8.44 24.65
CA ALA A 321 9.54 -7.64 25.16
C ALA A 321 8.66 -8.54 26.05
N GLU A 322 8.44 -8.12 27.30
CA GLU A 322 7.69 -8.90 28.27
C GLU A 322 6.49 -8.11 28.79
N ARG A 323 5.29 -8.67 28.60
CA ARG A 323 4.00 -8.20 29.10
C ARG A 323 3.77 -6.70 28.92
N LEU A 324 4.00 -6.21 27.70
CA LEU A 324 3.86 -4.80 27.38
C LEU A 324 2.41 -4.35 27.48
N VAL A 325 2.17 -3.29 28.24
CA VAL A 325 0.87 -2.59 28.32
C VAL A 325 1.09 -1.11 28.03
N LYS A 326 0.23 -0.56 27.15
CA LYS A 326 0.23 0.87 26.86
C LYS A 326 -1.18 1.42 26.75
N ARG A 327 -1.43 2.54 27.43
CA ARG A 327 -2.71 3.26 27.44
C ARG A 327 -2.51 4.69 26.99
N PHE A 328 -3.46 5.20 26.20
CA PHE A 328 -3.47 6.60 25.81
C PHE A 328 -4.81 7.24 26.23
N ARG A 329 -4.78 8.53 26.51
CA ARG A 329 -6.01 9.32 26.72
C ARG A 329 -6.64 9.64 25.39
N GLY A 330 -7.89 9.25 25.18
CA GLY A 330 -8.68 9.66 24.03
C GLY A 330 -9.10 11.14 24.09
N PRO A 331 -9.67 11.68 23.00
CA PRO A 331 -10.22 13.05 22.98
C PRO A 331 -11.32 13.28 24.02
N ASP A 332 -12.00 12.22 24.41
CA ASP A 332 -13.03 12.18 25.46
C ASP A 332 -12.44 12.10 26.88
N GLY A 333 -11.13 12.19 27.03
CA GLY A 333 -10.40 12.11 28.31
C GLY A 333 -10.32 10.69 28.89
N LYS A 334 -10.97 9.69 28.27
CA LYS A 334 -10.95 8.29 28.75
C LYS A 334 -9.64 7.60 28.37
N LEU A 335 -9.11 6.79 29.28
CA LEU A 335 -7.97 5.94 29.02
C LEU A 335 -8.41 4.75 28.13
N ARG A 336 -7.72 4.58 27.02
CA ARG A 336 -7.89 3.46 26.09
C ARG A 336 -6.63 2.61 26.09
N THR A 337 -6.74 1.32 26.34
CA THR A 337 -5.63 0.39 26.24
C THR A 337 -5.40 0.06 24.77
N VAL A 338 -4.23 0.44 24.25
CA VAL A 338 -3.83 0.21 22.85
C VAL A 338 -2.97 -1.04 22.70
N VAL A 339 -2.16 -1.34 23.72
CA VAL A 339 -1.38 -2.59 23.82
C VAL A 339 -1.67 -3.20 25.19
N ASN A 340 -1.98 -4.50 25.22
CA ASN A 340 -2.40 -5.22 26.41
C ASN A 340 -1.73 -6.59 26.47
N ASP A 341 -0.79 -6.76 27.40
CA ASP A 341 -0.06 -8.00 27.70
C ASP A 341 0.62 -8.62 26.45
N VAL A 342 1.34 -7.81 25.67
CA VAL A 342 2.07 -8.29 24.50
C VAL A 342 3.50 -8.67 24.86
N SER A 343 3.88 -9.91 24.53
CA SER A 343 5.23 -10.43 24.71
C SER A 343 5.75 -11.03 23.41
N PHE A 344 7.04 -10.78 23.11
CA PHE A 344 7.72 -11.37 21.96
C PHE A 344 9.24 -11.36 22.14
N ARG A 345 9.93 -12.15 21.33
CA ARG A 345 11.39 -12.24 21.30
C ARG A 345 11.87 -12.20 19.86
N LEU A 346 12.98 -11.50 19.63
CA LEU A 346 13.69 -11.43 18.37
C LEU A 346 15.09 -12.00 18.54
N GLY A 347 15.42 -13.02 17.76
CA GLY A 347 16.73 -13.65 17.72
C GLY A 347 17.73 -12.90 16.84
N HIS A 348 18.99 -13.34 16.87
CA HIS A 348 20.04 -12.84 15.98
C HIS A 348 19.82 -13.32 14.54
N GLY A 349 19.90 -12.41 13.56
CA GLY A 349 19.68 -12.70 12.16
C GLY A 349 18.23 -13.12 11.82
N GLU A 350 17.31 -12.99 12.78
CA GLU A 350 15.90 -13.33 12.62
C GLU A 350 15.10 -12.14 12.07
N THR A 351 14.06 -12.43 11.30
CA THR A 351 12.99 -11.49 10.96
C THR A 351 11.71 -11.89 11.68
N LEU A 352 11.28 -11.08 12.66
CA LEU A 352 9.98 -11.21 13.31
C LEU A 352 8.97 -10.28 12.62
N GLY A 353 7.99 -10.85 11.93
CA GLY A 353 6.88 -10.11 11.35
C GLY A 353 5.79 -9.82 12.39
N ILE A 354 5.27 -8.59 12.43
CA ILE A 354 4.10 -8.23 13.23
C ILE A 354 2.97 -7.84 12.27
N VAL A 355 1.87 -8.56 12.33
CA VAL A 355 0.69 -8.37 11.46
C VAL A 355 -0.57 -8.12 12.26
N GLY A 356 -1.59 -7.56 11.61
CA GLY A 356 -2.92 -7.30 12.19
C GLY A 356 -3.58 -6.10 11.54
N GLU A 357 -4.84 -5.86 11.85
CA GLU A 357 -5.61 -4.73 11.31
C GLU A 357 -5.05 -3.38 11.75
N SER A 358 -5.45 -2.30 11.04
CA SER A 358 -5.12 -0.93 11.44
C SER A 358 -5.67 -0.64 12.84
N GLY A 359 -4.85 -0.01 13.69
CA GLY A 359 -5.23 0.25 15.08
C GLY A 359 -5.07 -0.95 16.04
N SER A 360 -4.54 -2.10 15.60
CA SER A 360 -4.26 -3.24 16.49
C SER A 360 -3.06 -3.04 17.44
N GLY A 361 -2.36 -1.91 17.37
CA GLY A 361 -1.26 -1.57 18.28
C GLY A 361 0.16 -1.84 17.74
N LYS A 362 0.33 -2.30 16.49
CA LYS A 362 1.63 -2.66 15.88
C LYS A 362 2.68 -1.55 15.96
N THR A 363 2.33 -0.36 15.46
CA THR A 363 3.22 0.83 15.51
C THR A 363 3.54 1.25 16.95
N THR A 364 2.62 1.06 17.90
CA THR A 364 2.88 1.33 19.33
C THR A 364 3.90 0.33 19.89
N VAL A 365 3.78 -0.96 19.53
CA VAL A 365 4.78 -1.99 19.88
C VAL A 365 6.14 -1.64 19.28
N ALA A 366 6.21 -1.21 18.01
CA ALA A 366 7.45 -0.74 17.38
C ALA A 366 8.09 0.43 18.13
N ARG A 367 7.27 1.43 18.49
CA ARG A 367 7.76 2.60 19.27
C ARG A 367 8.28 2.21 20.63
N MET A 368 7.66 1.24 21.30
CA MET A 368 8.17 0.71 22.56
C MET A 368 9.47 -0.08 22.36
N ALA A 369 9.58 -0.90 21.32
CA ALA A 369 10.82 -1.59 20.95
C ALA A 369 11.97 -0.63 20.67
N LEU A 370 11.68 0.54 20.06
CA LEU A 370 12.64 1.62 19.84
C LEU A 370 12.91 2.49 21.10
N ALA A 371 12.23 2.24 22.21
CA ALA A 371 12.21 3.11 23.41
C ALA A 371 11.87 4.58 23.09
N LEU A 372 11.06 4.80 22.03
CA LEU A 372 10.44 6.10 21.70
C LEU A 372 9.15 6.31 22.49
N GLU A 373 8.54 5.23 22.94
CA GLU A 373 7.37 5.22 23.81
C GLU A 373 7.67 4.32 25.02
N ARG A 374 7.39 4.81 26.22
CA ARG A 374 7.58 4.01 27.44
C ARG A 374 6.32 3.18 27.69
N PRO A 375 6.43 1.85 27.93
CA PRO A 375 5.29 1.05 28.35
C PRO A 375 4.80 1.49 29.74
N ASP A 376 3.49 1.37 29.99
CA ASP A 376 2.92 1.63 31.31
C ASP A 376 3.13 0.43 32.25
N GLN A 377 3.24 -0.79 31.67
CA GLN A 377 3.62 -2.02 32.37
C GLN A 377 4.44 -2.90 31.41
N GLY A 378 5.26 -3.78 31.98
CA GLY A 378 6.20 -4.59 31.23
C GLY A 378 7.47 -3.83 30.86
N GLU A 379 8.38 -4.50 30.17
CA GLU A 379 9.64 -3.91 29.75
C GLU A 379 10.14 -4.48 28.43
N VAL A 380 11.04 -3.74 27.79
CA VAL A 380 11.84 -4.24 26.67
C VAL A 380 13.30 -4.28 27.12
N THR A 381 13.95 -5.41 26.85
CA THR A 381 15.39 -5.58 27.07
C THR A 381 16.11 -5.76 25.74
N LEU A 382 17.33 -5.24 25.65
CA LEU A 382 18.22 -5.40 24.51
C LEU A 382 19.43 -6.22 25.00
N GLU A 383 19.61 -7.44 24.46
CA GLU A 383 20.63 -8.40 24.91
C GLU A 383 20.60 -8.67 26.42
N GLY A 384 19.41 -8.77 26.98
CA GLY A 384 19.19 -9.00 28.41
C GLY A 384 19.48 -7.80 29.32
N SER A 385 19.81 -6.64 28.74
CA SER A 385 19.96 -5.40 29.48
C SER A 385 18.71 -4.53 29.37
N PRO A 386 18.28 -3.84 30.45
CA PRO A 386 17.14 -2.95 30.41
C PRO A 386 17.27 -1.93 29.26
N TRP A 387 16.20 -1.79 28.45
CA TRP A 387 16.16 -0.86 27.33
C TRP A 387 15.14 0.26 27.54
N THR A 388 13.89 -0.09 27.81
CA THR A 388 12.84 0.92 28.07
C THR A 388 12.93 1.52 29.47
N ALA A 389 13.45 0.77 30.46
CA ALA A 389 13.67 1.25 31.81
C ALA A 389 14.95 2.08 31.96
N ALA A 390 15.92 1.94 31.03
CA ALA A 390 17.18 2.69 31.05
C ALA A 390 16.96 4.20 30.88
N THR A 391 17.88 5.00 31.41
CA THR A 391 17.91 6.45 31.22
C THR A 391 18.30 6.80 29.79
N GLU A 392 17.96 8.02 29.32
CA GLU A 392 18.36 8.46 27.98
C GLU A 392 19.88 8.49 27.78
N LYS A 393 20.65 8.81 28.85
CA LYS A 393 22.10 8.78 28.81
C LYS A 393 22.66 7.38 28.54
N GLU A 394 22.10 6.37 29.18
CA GLU A 394 22.49 4.96 28.99
C GLU A 394 22.06 4.47 27.59
N ARG A 395 20.83 4.77 27.16
CA ARG A 395 20.34 4.41 25.83
C ARG A 395 21.18 5.03 24.72
N ARG A 396 21.64 6.28 24.88
CA ARG A 396 22.44 6.98 23.87
C ARG A 396 23.69 6.21 23.45
N GLN A 397 24.31 5.48 24.36
CA GLN A 397 25.49 4.64 24.08
C GLN A 397 25.17 3.44 23.18
N ARG A 398 23.92 2.99 23.19
CA ARG A 398 23.44 1.80 22.46
C ARG A 398 22.43 2.14 21.34
N ARG A 399 22.20 3.43 21.09
CA ARG A 399 21.26 3.87 20.04
C ARG A 399 21.69 3.42 18.64
N SER A 400 22.99 3.22 18.41
CA SER A 400 23.52 2.67 17.17
C SER A 400 23.11 1.20 16.94
N ASP A 401 22.83 0.43 18.00
CA ASP A 401 22.47 -0.98 17.89
C ASP A 401 21.08 -1.20 17.26
N ILE A 402 20.21 -0.20 17.31
CA ILE A 402 18.83 -0.27 16.81
C ILE A 402 18.48 0.93 15.96
N SER A 403 18.04 0.68 14.73
CA SER A 403 17.63 1.70 13.77
C SER A 403 16.18 1.50 13.33
N VAL A 404 15.62 2.47 12.60
CA VAL A 404 14.24 2.43 12.13
C VAL A 404 14.12 2.87 10.67
N ILE A 405 13.27 2.16 9.92
CA ILE A 405 12.76 2.56 8.62
C ILE A 405 11.28 2.87 8.80
N TYR A 406 10.90 4.13 8.63
CA TYR A 406 9.52 4.60 8.80
C TYR A 406 8.66 4.38 7.56
N GLN A 407 7.35 4.34 7.74
CA GLN A 407 6.34 4.20 6.70
C GLN A 407 6.42 5.29 5.64
N ASP A 408 6.61 6.55 6.06
CA ASP A 408 6.85 7.68 5.16
C ASP A 408 8.27 8.22 5.35
N PRO A 409 9.19 7.91 4.44
CA PRO A 409 10.56 8.45 4.52
C PRO A 409 10.61 9.97 4.49
N LEU A 410 9.72 10.62 3.72
CA LEU A 410 9.75 12.06 3.54
C LEU A 410 9.48 12.80 4.84
N SER A 411 8.53 12.32 5.65
CA SER A 411 8.24 12.90 6.97
C SER A 411 9.38 12.77 7.97
N SER A 412 10.33 11.86 7.70
CA SER A 412 11.49 11.59 8.55
C SER A 412 12.77 12.32 8.13
N PHE A 413 12.75 13.04 7.00
CA PHE A 413 13.87 13.82 6.49
C PHE A 413 13.63 15.32 6.67
N ASP A 414 14.68 16.10 6.97
CA ASP A 414 14.61 17.54 6.79
C ASP A 414 14.61 17.84 5.28
N PRO A 415 13.53 18.44 4.73
CA PRO A 415 13.40 18.65 3.28
C PRO A 415 14.44 19.62 2.71
N ARG A 416 15.14 20.39 3.57
CA ARG A 416 16.19 21.34 3.20
C ARG A 416 17.56 20.65 3.07
N TRP A 417 17.75 19.50 3.69
CA TRP A 417 19.02 18.77 3.68
C TRP A 417 19.24 18.08 2.33
N THR A 418 20.51 17.92 1.97
CA THR A 418 20.89 17.02 0.89
C THR A 418 20.89 15.58 1.38
N ILE A 419 20.87 14.63 0.46
CA ILE A 419 20.95 13.20 0.79
C ILE A 419 22.25 12.88 1.53
N GLU A 420 23.37 13.56 1.15
CA GLU A 420 24.64 13.45 1.88
C GLU A 420 24.47 13.83 3.35
N CYS A 421 23.82 14.95 3.68
CA CYS A 421 23.58 15.38 5.05
C CYS A 421 22.68 14.40 5.82
N VAL A 422 21.65 13.85 5.16
CA VAL A 422 20.72 12.88 5.79
C VAL A 422 21.44 11.60 6.22
N ILE A 423 22.37 11.10 5.42
CA ILE A 423 23.14 9.87 5.72
C ILE A 423 24.30 10.17 6.66
N ASP A 424 25.00 11.30 6.46
CA ASP A 424 26.13 11.71 7.32
C ASP A 424 25.71 11.91 8.79
N ASP A 425 24.52 12.50 9.04
CA ASP A 425 23.96 12.61 10.41
C ASP A 425 23.81 11.24 11.09
N ALA A 426 23.41 10.22 10.32
CA ALA A 426 23.29 8.86 10.85
C ALA A 426 24.66 8.20 11.10
N LEU A 427 25.65 8.46 10.25
CA LEU A 427 27.03 7.96 10.43
C LEU A 427 27.68 8.50 11.71
N THR A 428 27.38 9.73 12.11
CA THR A 428 27.94 10.32 13.35
C THR A 428 27.45 9.59 14.61
N ARG A 429 26.43 8.76 14.50
CA ARG A 429 25.87 7.94 15.61
C ARG A 429 26.45 6.54 15.66
N GLY A 430 27.19 6.15 14.61
CA GLY A 430 27.82 4.84 14.51
C GLY A 430 29.11 4.71 15.33
N PRO A 431 29.66 3.49 15.45
CA PRO A 431 30.95 3.27 16.08
C PRO A 431 32.09 3.85 15.22
N GLY A 432 32.94 4.66 15.82
CA GLY A 432 34.13 5.23 15.20
C GLY A 432 34.01 6.72 14.91
N ASP A 433 35.13 7.41 15.09
CA ASP A 433 35.26 8.85 14.79
C ASP A 433 35.83 8.99 13.36
N LEU A 434 34.95 8.97 12.36
CA LEU A 434 35.33 9.13 10.97
C LEU A 434 35.57 10.62 10.67
N ASP A 435 36.68 10.94 10.04
CA ASP A 435 36.89 12.27 9.51
C ASP A 435 35.92 12.59 8.36
N ARG A 436 35.82 13.86 7.97
CA ARG A 436 34.85 14.32 6.97
C ARG A 436 35.05 13.67 5.60
N ALA A 437 36.29 13.36 5.22
CA ALA A 437 36.59 12.76 3.92
C ALA A 437 36.15 11.30 3.89
N ASN A 438 36.45 10.56 4.95
CA ASN A 438 36.05 9.16 5.12
C ASN A 438 34.53 9.01 5.23
N ARG A 439 33.82 9.91 5.94
CA ARG A 439 32.35 9.91 5.96
C ARG A 439 31.76 10.12 4.57
N ARG A 440 32.36 10.99 3.73
CA ARG A 440 31.89 11.23 2.37
C ARG A 440 32.06 9.99 1.48
N SER A 441 33.13 9.23 1.64
CA SER A 441 33.31 7.93 0.98
C SER A 441 32.26 6.94 1.42
N GLU A 442 32.08 6.79 2.72
CA GLU A 442 31.08 5.88 3.32
C GLU A 442 29.64 6.22 2.84
N VAL A 443 29.27 7.50 2.75
CA VAL A 443 27.97 7.91 2.16
C VAL A 443 27.84 7.41 0.72
N SER A 444 28.90 7.46 -0.07
CA SER A 444 28.86 6.98 -1.46
C SER A 444 28.70 5.47 -1.52
N GLU A 445 29.40 4.74 -0.68
CA GLU A 445 29.32 3.27 -0.55
C GLU A 445 27.93 2.83 -0.10
N LEU A 446 27.34 3.55 0.90
CA LEU A 446 25.97 3.28 1.37
C LEU A 446 24.93 3.53 0.27
N LEU A 447 25.11 4.56 -0.55
CA LEU A 447 24.22 4.79 -1.70
C LEU A 447 24.35 3.68 -2.75
N ASP A 448 25.57 3.27 -3.08
CA ASP A 448 25.80 2.16 -4.02
C ASP A 448 25.20 0.85 -3.47
N LEU A 449 25.35 0.60 -2.16
CA LEU A 449 24.80 -0.58 -1.49
C LEU A 449 23.25 -0.67 -1.61
N VAL A 450 22.55 0.47 -1.59
CA VAL A 450 21.11 0.50 -1.80
C VAL A 450 20.72 0.68 -3.28
N GLY A 451 21.68 0.61 -4.21
CA GLY A 451 21.45 0.71 -5.66
C GLY A 451 21.12 2.13 -6.13
N LEU A 452 21.67 3.15 -5.47
CA LEU A 452 21.62 4.56 -5.90
C LEU A 452 23.01 5.05 -6.31
N SER A 453 23.10 5.76 -7.44
CA SER A 453 24.34 6.39 -7.86
C SER A 453 24.85 7.40 -6.81
N PRO A 454 26.16 7.51 -6.56
CA PRO A 454 26.75 8.56 -5.72
C PRO A 454 26.38 9.99 -6.11
N SER A 455 25.95 10.22 -7.36
CA SER A 455 25.44 11.51 -7.82
C SER A 455 24.20 12.01 -7.10
N PHE A 456 23.49 11.11 -6.39
CA PHE A 456 22.32 11.48 -5.58
C PHE A 456 22.68 12.26 -4.31
N ARG A 457 23.94 12.27 -3.87
CA ARG A 457 24.38 12.96 -2.65
C ARG A 457 23.94 14.42 -2.56
N THR A 458 24.02 15.14 -3.69
CA THR A 458 23.70 16.58 -3.75
C THR A 458 22.23 16.89 -3.94
N ARG A 459 21.39 15.88 -4.21
CA ARG A 459 19.95 16.04 -4.37
C ARG A 459 19.26 16.21 -3.02
N ARG A 460 18.04 16.78 -3.06
CA ARG A 460 17.16 16.90 -1.89
C ARG A 460 16.08 15.83 -1.89
N PRO A 461 15.51 15.46 -0.73
CA PRO A 461 14.46 14.43 -0.64
C PRO A 461 13.24 14.67 -1.55
N LEU A 462 12.85 15.92 -1.76
CA LEU A 462 11.70 16.29 -2.62
C LEU A 462 11.96 16.02 -4.12
N GLU A 463 13.21 15.93 -4.54
CA GLU A 463 13.60 15.66 -5.93
C GLU A 463 13.62 14.17 -6.28
N LEU A 464 13.39 13.30 -5.28
CA LEU A 464 13.46 11.85 -5.42
C LEU A 464 12.06 11.24 -5.63
N SER A 465 12.01 10.12 -6.36
CA SER A 465 10.83 9.25 -6.41
C SER A 465 10.59 8.53 -5.06
N GLY A 466 9.39 7.97 -4.85
CA GLY A 466 9.06 7.21 -3.64
C GLY A 466 10.06 6.09 -3.35
N GLY A 467 10.36 5.26 -4.35
CA GLY A 467 11.33 4.17 -4.20
C GLY A 467 12.77 4.65 -3.96
N GLN A 468 13.18 5.78 -4.56
CA GLN A 468 14.48 6.38 -4.27
C GLN A 468 14.56 6.92 -2.84
N ARG A 469 13.50 7.57 -2.35
CA ARG A 469 13.41 8.00 -0.94
C ARG A 469 13.52 6.82 0.01
N GLN A 470 12.84 5.71 -0.31
CA GLN A 470 12.89 4.49 0.51
C GLN A 470 14.31 3.91 0.56
N ARG A 471 15.03 3.87 -0.57
CA ARG A 471 16.42 3.43 -0.61
C ARG A 471 17.33 4.33 0.22
N VAL A 472 17.13 5.66 0.22
CA VAL A 472 17.84 6.60 1.10
C VAL A 472 17.51 6.35 2.57
N ALA A 473 16.24 6.06 2.91
CA ALA A 473 15.86 5.72 4.28
C ALA A 473 16.53 4.42 4.77
N ILE A 474 16.66 3.43 3.88
CA ILE A 474 17.40 2.19 4.17
C ILE A 474 18.89 2.51 4.36
N ALA A 475 19.53 3.30 3.45
CA ALA A 475 20.92 3.72 3.58
C ALA A 475 21.17 4.43 4.93
N ARG A 476 20.29 5.36 5.32
CA ARG A 476 20.34 6.02 6.63
C ARG A 476 20.20 5.03 7.79
N ALA A 477 19.31 4.04 7.66
CA ALA A 477 19.06 3.08 8.73
C ALA A 477 20.25 2.12 8.95
N ILE A 478 20.98 1.76 7.90
CA ILE A 478 22.16 0.88 7.99
C ILE A 478 23.46 1.62 8.30
N ALA A 479 23.51 2.95 8.11
CA ALA A 479 24.71 3.78 8.33
C ALA A 479 25.36 3.60 9.70
N PRO A 480 24.64 3.56 10.84
CA PRO A 480 25.23 3.33 12.15
C PRO A 480 25.62 1.86 12.39
N ARG A 481 25.50 0.96 11.40
CA ARG A 481 25.78 -0.48 11.49
C ARG A 481 24.97 -1.18 12.58
N PRO A 482 23.63 -1.04 12.57
CA PRO A 482 22.77 -1.54 13.62
C PRO A 482 22.71 -3.08 13.62
N ARG A 483 22.36 -3.65 14.77
CA ARG A 483 22.06 -5.09 14.92
C ARG A 483 20.59 -5.39 14.69
N ILE A 484 19.72 -4.39 14.92
CA ILE A 484 18.27 -4.47 14.72
C ILE A 484 17.81 -3.30 13.84
N ILE A 485 16.97 -3.59 12.88
CA ILE A 485 16.20 -2.56 12.16
C ILE A 485 14.71 -2.82 12.37
N VAL A 486 14.02 -1.84 12.92
CA VAL A 486 12.56 -1.83 13.01
C VAL A 486 12.02 -1.25 11.70
N CYS A 487 11.26 -2.05 10.95
CA CYS A 487 10.65 -1.66 9.69
C CYS A 487 9.15 -1.43 9.93
N ASP A 488 8.71 -0.18 9.98
CA ASP A 488 7.29 0.17 10.17
C ASP A 488 6.67 0.47 8.80
N GLU A 489 6.03 -0.53 8.20
CA GLU A 489 5.39 -0.49 6.87
C GLU A 489 6.31 0.03 5.73
N PRO A 490 7.53 -0.49 5.56
CA PRO A 490 8.54 0.11 4.69
C PRO A 490 8.21 0.08 3.20
N VAL A 491 7.17 -0.62 2.77
CA VAL A 491 6.80 -0.80 1.35
C VAL A 491 5.34 -0.44 1.04
N ALA A 492 4.56 0.03 2.01
CA ALA A 492 3.10 0.21 1.90
C ALA A 492 2.65 1.20 0.80
N ALA A 493 3.48 2.19 0.45
CA ALA A 493 3.15 3.23 -0.53
C ALA A 493 3.90 3.06 -1.87
N LEU A 494 4.47 1.87 -2.11
CA LEU A 494 5.27 1.58 -3.31
C LEU A 494 4.48 0.72 -4.30
N ASP A 495 4.70 0.93 -5.58
CA ASP A 495 4.20 0.02 -6.60
C ASP A 495 4.90 -1.35 -6.54
N VAL A 496 4.26 -2.38 -7.10
CA VAL A 496 4.66 -3.79 -6.97
C VAL A 496 6.11 -4.03 -7.41
N SER A 497 6.57 -3.39 -8.50
CA SER A 497 7.94 -3.58 -9.00
C SER A 497 8.98 -3.00 -8.04
N ILE A 498 8.73 -1.80 -7.50
CA ILE A 498 9.62 -1.15 -6.53
C ILE A 498 9.56 -1.88 -5.19
N GLN A 499 8.37 -2.30 -4.75
CA GLN A 499 8.19 -3.12 -3.55
C GLN A 499 9.05 -4.38 -3.61
N ALA A 500 8.99 -5.12 -4.73
CA ALA A 500 9.81 -6.31 -4.95
C ALA A 500 11.31 -6.04 -4.82
N GLN A 501 11.79 -4.94 -5.44
CA GLN A 501 13.18 -4.54 -5.35
C GLN A 501 13.62 -4.17 -3.92
N ILE A 502 12.75 -3.52 -3.15
CA ILE A 502 13.04 -3.17 -1.75
C ILE A 502 13.04 -4.41 -0.86
N LEU A 503 12.14 -5.37 -1.08
CA LEU A 503 12.11 -6.63 -0.34
C LEU A 503 13.36 -7.46 -0.61
N ASP A 504 13.77 -7.59 -1.88
CA ASP A 504 15.02 -8.25 -2.26
C ASP A 504 16.23 -7.55 -1.60
N LEU A 505 16.27 -6.21 -1.61
CA LEU A 505 17.33 -5.44 -0.97
C LEU A 505 17.39 -5.71 0.55
N LEU A 506 16.25 -5.73 1.25
CA LEU A 506 16.21 -6.04 2.68
C LEU A 506 16.68 -7.47 2.96
N GLY A 507 16.32 -8.44 2.11
CA GLY A 507 16.80 -9.82 2.19
C GLY A 507 18.32 -9.92 1.99
N ASP A 508 18.85 -9.21 0.99
CA ASP A 508 20.29 -9.15 0.73
C ASP A 508 21.04 -8.50 1.92
N LEU A 509 20.55 -7.38 2.45
CA LEU A 509 21.13 -6.71 3.63
C LEU A 509 21.10 -7.61 4.88
N LYS A 510 20.00 -8.34 5.12
CA LYS A 510 19.92 -9.32 6.22
C LYS A 510 21.04 -10.34 6.14
N SER A 511 21.25 -10.89 4.96
CA SER A 511 22.24 -11.95 4.72
C SER A 511 23.68 -11.45 4.87
N HIS A 512 23.99 -10.25 4.34
CA HIS A 512 25.35 -9.71 4.31
C HIS A 512 25.74 -9.00 5.61
N LEU A 513 24.83 -8.19 6.19
CA LEU A 513 25.11 -7.43 7.41
C LEU A 513 24.74 -8.18 8.69
N ARG A 514 24.13 -9.38 8.58
CA ARG A 514 23.61 -10.19 9.70
C ARG A 514 22.70 -9.40 10.65
N VAL A 515 21.92 -8.47 10.08
CA VAL A 515 20.97 -7.64 10.81
C VAL A 515 19.68 -8.40 11.07
N SER A 516 19.05 -8.15 12.21
CA SER A 516 17.73 -8.70 12.56
C SER A 516 16.64 -7.68 12.28
N TYR A 517 15.46 -8.13 11.82
CA TYR A 517 14.34 -7.25 11.53
C TYR A 517 13.17 -7.46 12.48
N LEU A 518 12.64 -6.37 13.02
CA LEU A 518 11.26 -6.31 13.52
C LEU A 518 10.42 -5.68 12.42
N PHE A 519 9.68 -6.51 11.66
CA PHE A 519 9.04 -6.10 10.42
C PHE A 519 7.53 -5.98 10.59
N ILE A 520 7.00 -4.76 10.47
CA ILE A 520 5.58 -4.47 10.58
C ILE A 520 5.01 -4.20 9.22
N SER A 521 3.93 -4.90 8.85
CA SER A 521 3.16 -4.64 7.66
C SER A 521 1.71 -5.12 7.83
N HIS A 522 0.81 -4.49 7.10
CA HIS A 522 -0.55 -4.97 6.90
C HIS A 522 -0.66 -5.91 5.69
N ASP A 523 0.36 -5.95 4.81
CA ASP A 523 0.44 -6.88 3.68
C ASP A 523 1.00 -8.23 4.15
N LEU A 524 0.11 -9.22 4.24
CA LEU A 524 0.44 -10.55 4.74
C LEU A 524 1.36 -11.32 3.79
N GLY A 525 1.26 -11.09 2.47
CA GLY A 525 2.15 -11.69 1.48
C GLY A 525 3.59 -11.23 1.66
N VAL A 526 3.77 -9.92 1.90
CA VAL A 526 5.08 -9.32 2.20
C VAL A 526 5.68 -9.91 3.48
N VAL A 527 4.87 -9.99 4.54
CA VAL A 527 5.33 -10.54 5.83
C VAL A 527 5.69 -12.01 5.70
N HIS A 528 4.86 -12.81 5.01
CA HIS A 528 5.16 -14.23 4.77
C HIS A 528 6.47 -14.42 3.98
N HIS A 529 6.70 -13.56 2.99
CA HIS A 529 7.90 -13.64 2.14
C HIS A 529 9.20 -13.39 2.92
N LEU A 530 9.21 -12.38 3.82
CA LEU A 530 10.43 -11.90 4.47
C LEU A 530 10.66 -12.46 5.89
N SER A 531 9.58 -12.89 6.58
CA SER A 531 9.66 -13.21 8.01
C SER A 531 9.95 -14.69 8.28
N ASP A 532 10.75 -14.94 9.31
CA ASP A 532 11.00 -16.29 9.83
C ASP A 532 9.89 -16.70 10.80
N ARG A 533 9.48 -15.77 11.67
CA ARG A 533 8.37 -15.93 12.61
C ARG A 533 7.41 -14.75 12.51
N VAL A 534 6.17 -14.98 12.92
CA VAL A 534 5.10 -14.00 12.85
C VAL A 534 4.36 -13.90 14.19
N LEU A 535 4.03 -12.67 14.58
CA LEU A 535 3.16 -12.31 15.69
C LEU A 535 1.89 -11.65 15.12
N VAL A 536 0.74 -12.24 15.36
CA VAL A 536 -0.56 -11.70 14.93
C VAL A 536 -1.18 -10.90 16.06
N MET A 537 -1.48 -9.62 15.80
CA MET A 537 -2.08 -8.71 16.79
C MET A 537 -3.53 -8.38 16.43
N HIS A 538 -4.41 -8.39 17.44
CA HIS A 538 -5.81 -8.00 17.31
C HIS A 538 -6.26 -7.25 18.58
N HIS A 539 -6.81 -6.04 18.40
CA HIS A 539 -7.28 -5.20 19.52
C HIS A 539 -6.28 -5.06 20.67
N GLY A 540 -5.00 -4.87 20.33
CA GLY A 540 -3.95 -4.64 21.31
C GLY A 540 -3.37 -5.89 21.96
N VAL A 541 -3.83 -7.09 21.63
CA VAL A 541 -3.30 -8.35 22.18
C VAL A 541 -2.63 -9.19 21.09
N ALA A 542 -1.64 -9.99 21.48
CA ALA A 542 -1.04 -11.01 20.62
C ALA A 542 -1.95 -12.25 20.62
N VAL A 543 -2.60 -12.55 19.48
CA VAL A 543 -3.56 -13.66 19.38
C VAL A 543 -2.93 -14.95 18.90
N GLU A 544 -1.88 -14.86 18.08
CA GLU A 544 -1.16 -16.03 17.58
C GLU A 544 0.30 -15.68 17.30
N ALA A 545 1.22 -16.60 17.59
CA ALA A 545 2.63 -16.47 17.26
C ALA A 545 3.21 -17.83 16.84
N GLY A 546 4.09 -17.84 15.85
CA GLY A 546 4.70 -19.08 15.35
C GLY A 546 5.63 -18.84 14.16
N GLY A 547 6.12 -19.93 13.57
CA GLY A 547 6.79 -19.90 12.28
C GLY A 547 5.88 -19.29 11.20
N ALA A 548 6.43 -18.54 10.24
CA ALA A 548 5.63 -17.88 9.23
C ALA A 548 4.73 -18.88 8.47
N ASP A 549 5.27 -20.03 8.07
CA ASP A 549 4.49 -21.05 7.37
C ASP A 549 3.37 -21.65 8.24
N ASP A 550 3.61 -21.85 9.55
CA ASP A 550 2.59 -22.38 10.45
C ASP A 550 1.42 -21.40 10.60
N VAL A 551 1.73 -20.10 10.80
CA VAL A 551 0.70 -19.06 11.00
C VAL A 551 -0.11 -18.81 9.73
N PHE A 552 0.52 -18.82 8.55
CA PHE A 552 -0.17 -18.49 7.30
C PHE A 552 -0.82 -19.70 6.61
N LEU A 553 -0.21 -20.88 6.69
CA LEU A 553 -0.73 -22.09 6.04
C LEU A 553 -1.62 -22.94 6.95
N ARG A 554 -1.42 -22.85 8.26
CA ARG A 554 -2.12 -23.66 9.28
C ARG A 554 -2.58 -22.80 10.47
N PRO A 555 -3.29 -21.68 10.24
CA PRO A 555 -3.69 -20.78 11.31
C PRO A 555 -4.57 -21.50 12.35
N ARG A 556 -4.24 -21.34 13.61
CA ARG A 556 -4.96 -21.98 14.74
C ARG A 556 -6.09 -21.11 15.24
N GLN A 557 -5.86 -19.79 15.31
CA GLN A 557 -6.82 -18.84 15.86
C GLN A 557 -7.89 -18.45 14.83
N PRO A 558 -9.16 -18.31 15.24
CA PRO A 558 -10.25 -17.91 14.32
C PRO A 558 -9.99 -16.56 13.64
N TYR A 559 -9.41 -15.61 14.36
CA TYR A 559 -9.06 -14.31 13.80
C TYR A 559 -7.97 -14.43 12.71
N THR A 560 -6.92 -15.20 12.96
CA THR A 560 -5.85 -15.43 11.97
C THR A 560 -6.40 -16.11 10.71
N ARG A 561 -7.31 -17.09 10.87
CA ARG A 561 -8.01 -17.73 9.73
C ARG A 561 -8.78 -16.71 8.89
N LYS A 562 -9.54 -15.82 9.56
CA LYS A 562 -10.28 -14.75 8.89
C LYS A 562 -9.35 -13.78 8.18
N LEU A 563 -8.26 -13.41 8.82
CA LEU A 563 -7.26 -12.49 8.27
C LEU A 563 -6.58 -13.09 7.04
N VAL A 564 -6.18 -14.36 7.09
CA VAL A 564 -5.55 -15.08 5.96
C VAL A 564 -6.56 -15.30 4.82
N ALA A 565 -7.82 -15.63 5.13
CA ALA A 565 -8.86 -15.81 4.12
C ALA A 565 -9.23 -14.51 3.38
N ALA A 566 -8.98 -13.36 3.99
CA ALA A 566 -9.22 -12.05 3.38
C ALA A 566 -8.08 -11.59 2.43
N ILE A 567 -6.97 -12.34 2.34
CA ILE A 567 -5.89 -12.04 1.39
C ILE A 567 -6.41 -12.24 -0.03
N PRO A 568 -6.37 -11.22 -0.89
CA PRO A 568 -6.70 -11.42 -2.30
C PRO A 568 -5.71 -12.40 -2.94
N GLN A 569 -6.23 -13.49 -3.49
CA GLN A 569 -5.42 -14.49 -4.18
C GLN A 569 -5.53 -14.30 -5.69
N LEU A 570 -4.44 -14.56 -6.41
CA LEU A 570 -4.48 -14.66 -7.86
C LEU A 570 -5.31 -15.90 -8.23
N HIS A 571 -6.45 -15.70 -8.90
CA HIS A 571 -7.34 -16.80 -9.32
C HIS A 571 -6.76 -17.63 -10.47
N PHE A 572 -5.81 -17.08 -11.21
CA PHE A 572 -5.16 -17.75 -12.33
C PHE A 572 -3.69 -18.00 -11.96
N GLN A 573 -3.33 -19.26 -11.74
CA GLN A 573 -1.94 -19.63 -11.57
C GLN A 573 -1.41 -20.05 -12.94
N ALA A 574 -0.35 -19.38 -13.41
CA ALA A 574 0.46 -19.91 -14.49
C ALA A 574 0.99 -21.27 -14.05
N ALA A 575 0.81 -22.29 -14.88
CA ALA A 575 1.25 -23.65 -14.67
C ALA A 575 2.78 -23.75 -14.54
#